data_501579eefbca5e8c8af9335335844a22
#
_entry.id   501579eefbca5e8c8af9335335844a22
#
_cell.length_a   1.000
_cell.length_b   1.000
_cell.length_c   1.000
_cell.angle_alpha   90.00
_cell.angle_beta   90.00
_cell.angle_gamma   90.00
#
_symmetry.space_group_name_H-M   'P 1'
#
loop_
_entity.id
_entity.type
_entity.pdbx_description
1 polymer ?
#
loop_
_entity_poly.entity_id
_entity_poly.type
_entity_poly.pdbx_seq_one_letter_code
_entity_poly.pdbx_strand_id
1 'polypeptide(L)'
;DTIYKNTGRPTLVTDRDGVVAVAGAPKREFGDKPVSDALERIMNERSVYQQRDQGENIPVTAASAALSVCVAAPILAQGDVLGCVVIARSAGDPPAGETEYTLARTVAGFLGRHMEL
;
A
#
# COMPACT_ATOMS: atom_id res chain seq x y z
N ASP A 1 -14.11 -4.31 -0.52
CA ASP A 1 -12.78 -4.54 -1.12
C ASP A 1 -12.31 -5.95 -0.82
N THR A 2 -11.80 -6.64 -1.83
CA THR A 2 -11.40 -8.05 -1.72
C THR A 2 -10.27 -8.26 -0.73
N ILE A 3 -9.26 -7.40 -0.74
CA ILE A 3 -8.12 -7.57 0.16
C ILE A 3 -8.55 -7.36 1.61
N TYR A 4 -9.33 -6.32 1.86
CA TYR A 4 -9.80 -6.06 3.22
C TYR A 4 -10.63 -7.24 3.75
N LYS A 5 -11.53 -7.79 2.92
CA LYS A 5 -12.36 -8.91 3.34
C LYS A 5 -11.54 -10.15 3.66
N ASN A 6 -10.42 -10.35 2.97
CA ASN A 6 -9.60 -11.54 3.16
C ASN A 6 -8.58 -11.40 4.28
N THR A 7 -8.05 -10.20 4.51
CA THR A 7 -7.00 -10.01 5.50
C THR A 7 -7.48 -9.34 6.78
N GLY A 8 -8.60 -8.60 6.71
CA GLY A 8 -9.07 -7.79 7.83
C GLY A 8 -8.20 -6.56 8.10
N ARG A 9 -7.28 -6.22 7.21
CA ARG A 9 -6.37 -5.08 7.38
C ARG A 9 -6.78 -3.93 6.47
N PRO A 10 -6.53 -2.69 6.90
CA PRO A 10 -6.76 -1.54 6.03
C PRO A 10 -5.96 -1.69 4.74
N THR A 11 -6.60 -1.37 3.62
CA THR A 11 -5.99 -1.46 2.31
C THR A 11 -6.17 -0.14 1.59
N LEU A 12 -5.09 0.34 0.98
CA LEU A 12 -5.11 1.61 0.27
C LEU A 12 -4.50 1.42 -1.10
N VAL A 13 -5.01 2.17 -2.06
CA VAL A 13 -4.39 2.25 -3.39
C VAL A 13 -3.97 3.68 -3.59
N THR A 14 -2.76 3.90 -4.07
CA THR A 14 -2.24 5.23 -4.33
C THR A 14 -1.89 5.39 -5.80
N ASP A 15 -1.90 6.64 -6.27
CA ASP A 15 -1.14 6.98 -7.46
C ASP A 15 0.26 7.41 -6.98
N ARG A 16 1.02 8.10 -7.83
CA ARG A 16 2.38 8.49 -7.44
C ARG A 16 2.40 9.57 -6.36
N ASP A 17 1.30 10.29 -6.20
CA ASP A 17 1.27 11.47 -5.33
C ASP A 17 0.46 11.24 -4.06
N GLY A 18 -0.63 10.51 -4.15
CA GLY A 18 -1.53 10.40 -3.01
C GLY A 18 -2.44 9.19 -3.05
N VAL A 19 -3.23 9.08 -2.00
CA VAL A 19 -4.17 7.95 -1.81
C VAL A 19 -5.40 8.19 -2.67
N VAL A 20 -5.75 7.20 -3.50
CA VAL A 20 -6.92 7.29 -4.38
C VAL A 20 -8.05 6.37 -3.95
N ALA A 21 -7.79 5.37 -3.14
CA ALA A 21 -8.83 4.46 -2.65
C ALA A 21 -8.45 3.93 -1.28
N VAL A 22 -9.45 3.76 -0.41
CA VAL A 22 -9.26 3.29 0.96
C VAL A 22 -10.34 2.28 1.29
N ALA A 23 -9.96 1.16 1.89
CA ALA A 23 -10.90 0.20 2.47
C ALA A 23 -10.42 -0.17 3.86
N GLY A 24 -11.33 -0.25 4.82
CA GLY A 24 -11.00 -0.64 6.18
C GLY A 24 -10.39 0.46 7.04
N ALA A 25 -10.43 1.72 6.58
CA ALA A 25 -9.96 2.88 7.32
C ALA A 25 -10.78 4.10 6.89
N PRO A 26 -10.78 5.17 7.69
CA PRO A 26 -11.59 6.34 7.34
C PRO A 26 -11.08 7.05 6.10
N LYS A 27 -11.94 7.18 5.09
CA LYS A 27 -11.58 7.91 3.88
C LYS A 27 -11.29 9.38 4.17
N ARG A 28 -11.96 9.94 5.17
CA ARG A 28 -11.76 11.33 5.57
C ARG A 28 -10.32 11.58 6.02
N GLU A 29 -9.72 10.59 6.66
CA GLU A 29 -8.38 10.74 7.20
C GLU A 29 -7.30 10.48 6.15
N PHE A 30 -7.54 9.56 5.23
CA PHE A 30 -6.50 9.07 4.32
C PHE A 30 -6.76 9.39 2.85
N GLY A 31 -8.02 9.55 2.44
CA GLY A 31 -8.35 9.79 1.04
C GLY A 31 -7.75 11.09 0.52
N ASP A 32 -7.19 11.07 -0.65
CA ASP A 32 -6.56 12.21 -1.33
C ASP A 32 -5.37 12.80 -0.58
N LYS A 33 -4.88 12.15 0.48
CA LYS A 33 -3.72 12.63 1.22
C LYS A 33 -2.43 12.23 0.51
N PRO A 34 -1.40 13.08 0.54
CA PRO A 34 -0.12 12.73 -0.06
C PRO A 34 0.52 11.51 0.61
N VAL A 35 1.18 10.69 -0.20
CA VAL A 35 1.96 9.57 0.34
C VAL A 35 3.18 10.11 1.09
N SER A 36 3.69 9.30 2.02
CA SER A 36 4.92 9.67 2.73
C SER A 36 6.12 9.61 1.79
N ASP A 37 7.19 10.31 2.15
CA ASP A 37 8.43 10.25 1.39
C ASP A 37 8.99 8.83 1.35
N ALA A 38 8.86 8.10 2.44
CA ALA A 38 9.35 6.72 2.49
C ALA A 38 8.57 5.82 1.54
N LEU A 39 7.25 5.99 1.45
CA LEU A 39 6.45 5.20 0.51
C LEU A 39 6.79 5.57 -0.93
N GLU A 40 7.03 6.84 -1.20
CA GLU A 40 7.46 7.27 -2.52
C GLU A 40 8.77 6.59 -2.93
N ARG A 41 9.72 6.49 -2.00
CA ARG A 41 10.96 5.78 -2.28
C ARG A 41 10.74 4.31 -2.60
N ILE A 42 9.81 3.67 -1.88
CA ILE A 42 9.46 2.27 -2.15
C ILE A 42 8.92 2.13 -3.57
N MET A 43 8.02 3.03 -3.98
CA MET A 43 7.48 3.00 -5.34
C MET A 43 8.59 3.14 -6.38
N ASN A 44 9.53 4.03 -6.14
CA ASN A 44 10.61 4.28 -7.09
C ASN A 44 11.57 3.11 -7.22
N GLU A 45 11.66 2.27 -6.20
CA GLU A 45 12.48 1.07 -6.26
C GLU A 45 11.85 -0.04 -7.10
N ARG A 46 10.56 0.05 -7.38
CA ARG A 46 9.81 -0.86 -8.25
C ARG A 46 9.79 -2.31 -7.76
N SER A 47 10.04 -2.53 -6.48
CA SER A 47 9.95 -3.86 -5.90
C SER A 47 8.99 -3.84 -4.72
N VAL A 48 8.44 -5.02 -4.39
CA VAL A 48 7.50 -5.12 -3.30
C VAL A 48 8.23 -4.98 -1.97
N TYR A 49 7.73 -4.08 -1.12
CA TYR A 49 8.23 -3.92 0.24
C TYR A 49 7.36 -4.71 1.20
N GLN A 50 7.98 -5.44 2.12
CA GLN A 50 7.28 -6.10 3.20
C GLN A 50 7.98 -5.76 4.51
N GLN A 51 7.23 -5.29 5.49
CA GLN A 51 7.78 -5.03 6.82
C GLN A 51 8.23 -6.33 7.44
N ARG A 52 9.49 -6.38 7.90
CA ARG A 52 10.06 -7.58 8.50
C ARG A 52 10.32 -7.41 9.99
N ASP A 53 10.42 -6.17 10.43
CA ASP A 53 10.79 -5.83 11.81
C ASP A 53 9.73 -4.90 12.36
N GLN A 54 9.25 -5.18 13.57
CA GLN A 54 8.26 -4.33 14.22
C GLN A 54 8.79 -2.93 14.50
N GLY A 55 10.11 -2.74 14.50
CA GLY A 55 10.72 -1.43 14.65
C GLY A 55 10.64 -0.56 13.42
N GLU A 56 10.36 -1.14 12.25
CA GLU A 56 10.16 -0.36 11.05
C GLU A 56 8.75 0.19 11.02
N ASN A 57 8.64 1.49 10.94
CA ASN A 57 7.34 2.15 10.86
C ASN A 57 7.36 3.16 9.73
N ILE A 58 6.90 2.72 8.56
CA ILE A 58 6.79 3.58 7.40
C ILE A 58 5.34 4.04 7.33
N PRO A 59 5.07 5.35 7.56
CA PRO A 59 3.70 5.83 7.47
C PRO A 59 3.22 5.78 6.03
N VAL A 60 1.92 5.51 5.86
CA VAL A 60 1.34 5.48 4.52
C VAL A 60 1.26 6.90 3.95
N THR A 61 0.79 7.84 4.76
CA THR A 61 0.65 9.23 4.32
C THR A 61 1.55 10.13 5.14
N ALA A 62 1.91 11.27 4.55
CA ALA A 62 2.73 12.27 5.24
C ALA A 62 1.96 12.92 6.39
N ALA A 63 0.63 12.97 6.31
CA ALA A 63 -0.20 13.71 7.26
C ALA A 63 -0.54 12.92 8.53
N SER A 64 -0.40 11.59 8.51
CA SER A 64 -0.85 10.77 9.64
C SER A 64 0.06 9.56 9.83
N ALA A 65 0.41 9.30 11.09
CA ALA A 65 1.17 8.10 11.46
C ALA A 65 0.26 6.98 11.97
N ALA A 66 -1.07 7.15 11.85
CA ALA A 66 -2.01 6.16 12.38
C ALA A 66 -1.91 4.80 11.70
N LEU A 67 -1.57 4.79 10.43
CA LEU A 67 -1.36 3.56 9.69
C LEU A 67 0.06 3.50 9.16
N SER A 68 0.70 2.34 9.30
CA SER A 68 2.00 2.10 8.72
C SER A 68 1.90 0.98 7.69
N VAL A 69 2.93 0.88 6.86
CA VAL A 69 2.94 -0.06 5.73
C VAL A 69 3.32 -1.45 6.21
N CYS A 70 2.46 -2.44 5.98
CA CYS A 70 2.83 -3.86 6.10
C CYS A 70 3.46 -4.34 4.81
N VAL A 71 2.75 -4.14 3.71
CA VAL A 71 3.20 -4.52 2.38
C VAL A 71 2.85 -3.38 1.44
N ALA A 72 3.79 -3.04 0.57
CA ALA A 72 3.55 -2.07 -0.48
C ALA A 72 4.02 -2.67 -1.80
N ALA A 73 3.08 -2.87 -2.73
CA ALA A 73 3.38 -3.46 -4.03
C ALA A 73 3.19 -2.40 -5.10
N PRO A 74 4.25 -1.95 -5.74
CA PRO A 74 4.13 -0.94 -6.79
C PRO A 74 3.30 -1.45 -7.96
N ILE A 75 2.48 -0.57 -8.52
CA ILE A 75 1.68 -0.84 -9.72
C ILE A 75 2.51 -0.42 -10.91
N LEU A 76 2.90 -1.39 -11.72
CA LEU A 76 3.80 -1.15 -12.86
C LEU A 76 3.05 -1.37 -14.17
N ALA A 77 3.21 -0.45 -15.10
CA ALA A 77 2.70 -0.60 -16.45
C ALA A 77 3.84 -0.28 -17.41
N GLN A 78 4.29 -1.29 -18.14
CA GLN A 78 5.38 -1.15 -19.12
C GLN A 78 6.64 -0.53 -18.47
N GLY A 79 6.93 -0.93 -17.23
CA GLY A 79 8.10 -0.47 -16.50
C GLY A 79 7.93 0.83 -15.75
N ASP A 80 6.84 1.55 -15.98
CA ASP A 80 6.57 2.81 -15.26
C ASP A 80 5.76 2.56 -14.01
N VAL A 81 6.08 3.27 -12.94
CA VAL A 81 5.34 3.20 -11.69
C VAL A 81 4.12 4.11 -11.79
N LEU A 82 2.94 3.54 -11.62
CA LEU A 82 1.69 4.29 -11.63
C LEU A 82 1.21 4.63 -10.23
N GLY A 83 1.59 3.82 -9.26
CA GLY A 83 1.13 3.97 -7.88
C GLY A 83 1.49 2.74 -7.08
N CYS A 84 0.69 2.44 -6.07
CA CYS A 84 1.02 1.36 -5.14
C CYS A 84 -0.23 0.77 -4.50
N VAL A 85 -0.22 -0.54 -4.28
CA VAL A 85 -1.21 -1.20 -3.44
C VAL A 85 -0.57 -1.38 -2.07
N VAL A 86 -1.20 -0.83 -1.03
CA VAL A 86 -0.67 -0.86 0.33
C VAL A 86 -1.62 -1.65 1.22
N ILE A 87 -1.08 -2.63 1.93
CA ILE A 87 -1.77 -3.25 3.05
C ILE A 87 -1.14 -2.67 4.31
N ALA A 88 -1.97 -2.10 5.18
CA ALA A 88 -1.50 -1.31 6.30
C ALA A 88 -1.79 -1.98 7.62
N ARG A 89 -1.19 -1.45 8.69
CA ARG A 89 -1.41 -1.90 10.04
C ARG A 89 -1.51 -0.70 10.98
N SER A 90 -2.28 -0.90 12.05
CA SER A 90 -2.29 0.03 13.17
C SER A 90 -1.26 -0.42 14.21
N ALA A 91 -0.95 0.45 15.15
CA ALA A 91 -0.02 0.12 16.23
C ALA A 91 -0.53 -1.13 16.98
N GLY A 92 0.37 -2.06 17.22
CA GLY A 92 0.05 -3.30 17.93
C GLY A 92 -0.40 -4.46 17.06
N ASP A 93 -0.74 -4.19 15.80
CA ASP A 93 -1.12 -5.28 14.89
C ASP A 93 0.11 -6.11 14.53
N PRO A 94 -0.07 -7.42 14.28
CA PRO A 94 1.05 -8.24 13.85
C PRO A 94 1.54 -7.84 12.46
N PRO A 95 2.82 -8.10 12.14
CA PRO A 95 3.32 -7.83 10.80
C PRO A 95 2.63 -8.69 9.76
N ALA A 96 2.75 -8.30 8.50
CA ALA A 96 2.15 -9.02 7.40
C ALA A 96 2.84 -10.37 7.19
N GLY A 97 2.03 -11.36 6.85
CA GLY A 97 2.52 -12.67 6.45
C GLY A 97 2.50 -12.82 4.95
N GLU A 98 2.68 -14.07 4.52
CA GLU A 98 2.73 -14.40 3.11
C GLU A 98 1.43 -14.11 2.37
N THR A 99 0.29 -14.26 3.06
CA THR A 99 -1.02 -13.99 2.46
C THR A 99 -1.12 -12.54 2.01
N GLU A 100 -0.75 -11.60 2.88
CA GLU A 100 -0.79 -10.18 2.56
C GLU A 100 0.17 -9.85 1.43
N TYR A 101 1.36 -10.41 1.47
CA TYR A 101 2.35 -10.19 0.42
C TYR A 101 1.82 -10.64 -0.94
N THR A 102 1.28 -11.86 -0.99
CA THR A 102 0.78 -12.43 -2.24
C THR A 102 -0.41 -11.64 -2.78
N LEU A 103 -1.34 -11.25 -1.90
CA LEU A 103 -2.51 -10.49 -2.33
C LEU A 103 -2.13 -9.12 -2.88
N ALA A 104 -1.28 -8.40 -2.18
CA ALA A 104 -0.87 -7.07 -2.63
C ALA A 104 -0.17 -7.15 -3.99
N ARG A 105 0.73 -8.10 -4.14
CA ARG A 105 1.47 -8.30 -5.39
C ARG A 105 0.54 -8.68 -6.53
N THR A 106 -0.42 -9.56 -6.26
CA THR A 106 -1.36 -10.01 -7.28
C THR A 106 -2.26 -8.88 -7.74
N VAL A 107 -2.80 -8.11 -6.80
CA VAL A 107 -3.68 -6.98 -7.14
C VAL A 107 -2.90 -5.90 -7.90
N ALA A 108 -1.67 -5.59 -7.45
CA ALA A 108 -0.85 -4.61 -8.13
C ALA A 108 -0.53 -5.04 -9.56
N GLY A 109 -0.24 -6.32 -9.76
CA GLY A 109 0.00 -6.87 -11.10
C GLY A 109 -1.21 -6.78 -11.98
N PHE A 110 -2.38 -7.10 -11.43
CA PHE A 110 -3.64 -6.99 -12.17
C PHE A 110 -3.91 -5.54 -12.59
N LEU A 111 -3.77 -4.61 -11.65
CA LEU A 111 -4.03 -3.20 -11.93
C LEU A 111 -3.06 -2.66 -13.00
N GLY A 112 -1.79 -3.05 -12.92
CA GLY A 112 -0.81 -2.62 -13.89
C GLY A 112 -1.15 -3.09 -15.30
N ARG A 113 -1.50 -4.37 -15.43
CA ARG A 113 -1.90 -4.92 -16.73
C ARG A 113 -3.18 -4.29 -17.26
N HIS A 114 -4.13 -4.02 -16.37
CA HIS A 114 -5.41 -3.43 -16.75
C HIS A 114 -5.23 -2.01 -17.29
N MET A 115 -4.21 -1.30 -16.83
CA MET A 115 -3.95 0.08 -17.24
C MET A 115 -3.01 0.19 -18.43
N GLU A 116 -2.49 -0.93 -18.93
CA GLU A 116 -1.72 -0.94 -20.17
C GLU A 116 -2.66 -0.90 -21.36
N LEU A 117 -2.32 -0.10 -22.32
CA LEU A 117 -3.14 0.05 -23.54
C LEU A 117 -2.45 -0.57 -24.73
#